data_750ea2bedcc186e392498ba1b24f61f7
#
_entry.id   750ea2bedcc186e392498ba1b24f61f7
#
_cell.length_a   1.000
_cell.length_b   1.000
_cell.length_c   1.000
_cell.angle_alpha   90.00
_cell.angle_beta   90.00
_cell.angle_gamma   90.00
#
_symmetry.space_group_name_H-M   'P 1'
#
loop_
_entity.id
_entity.type
_entity.pdbx_description
1 polymer ?
#
loop_
_entity_poly.entity_id
_entity_poly.type
_entity_poly.pdbx_seq_one_letter_code
_entity_poly.pdbx_strand_id
1 'polypeptide(L)'
;MSARTEALESPPKSETVRFAHASERQFAQLLDFYGIPWEYEPTSFDIEWDREGNVVRRFTPDFYMPEFDLYIEITTLNQKLVTRKNRKVRQLRERYPEIRCKVFYQRDYLSLVTKYGLEDRSG
;
A
#
# COMPACT_ATOMS: atom_id res chain seq x y z
N MET A 1 24.85 -23.69 0.75
CA MET A 1 25.22 -23.08 -0.54
C MET A 1 24.07 -23.04 -1.51
N SER A 2 23.41 -24.15 -1.70
CA SER A 2 22.32 -24.22 -2.67
C SER A 2 21.16 -23.30 -2.29
N ALA A 3 20.84 -23.19 -1.02
CA ALA A 3 19.75 -22.31 -0.60
C ALA A 3 20.02 -20.86 -0.96
N ARG A 4 21.26 -20.43 -0.79
CA ARG A 4 21.62 -19.07 -1.16
C ARG A 4 21.55 -18.87 -2.67
N THR A 5 21.95 -19.87 -3.42
CA THR A 5 21.90 -19.81 -4.88
C THR A 5 20.46 -19.68 -5.34
N GLU A 6 19.56 -20.44 -4.73
CA GLU A 6 18.15 -20.37 -5.07
C GLU A 6 17.57 -19.00 -4.77
N ALA A 7 17.94 -18.42 -3.63
CA ALA A 7 17.48 -17.10 -3.27
C ALA A 7 17.93 -16.05 -4.28
N LEU A 8 19.14 -16.20 -4.80
CA LEU A 8 19.67 -15.27 -5.80
C LEU A 8 18.98 -15.42 -7.14
N GLU A 9 18.37 -16.57 -7.41
CA GLU A 9 17.67 -16.80 -8.67
C GLU A 9 16.27 -16.20 -8.68
N SER A 10 15.76 -15.86 -7.51
CA SER A 10 14.42 -15.29 -7.41
C SER A 10 14.52 -13.78 -7.28
N PRO A 11 13.97 -13.02 -8.24
CA PRO A 11 14.01 -11.57 -8.13
C PRO A 11 13.16 -11.09 -6.96
N PRO A 12 13.46 -9.92 -6.41
CA PRO A 12 12.57 -9.32 -5.42
C PRO A 12 11.16 -9.16 -6.00
N LYS A 13 10.16 -9.27 -5.14
CA LYS A 13 8.77 -9.18 -5.59
C LYS A 13 8.50 -7.87 -6.31
N SER A 14 9.13 -6.77 -5.87
CA SER A 14 8.95 -5.47 -6.52
C SER A 14 9.38 -5.45 -7.98
N GLU A 15 10.23 -6.39 -8.40
CA GLU A 15 10.65 -6.49 -9.80
C GLU A 15 9.71 -7.35 -10.63
N THR A 16 8.79 -8.06 -9.99
CA THR A 16 7.87 -8.97 -10.68
C THR A 16 6.48 -8.36 -10.87
N VAL A 17 6.18 -7.25 -10.21
CA VAL A 17 4.87 -6.62 -10.26
C VAL A 17 4.92 -5.38 -11.15
N ARG A 18 3.87 -5.21 -11.97
CA ARG A 18 3.74 -4.03 -12.81
C ARG A 18 2.97 -2.97 -12.06
N PHE A 19 3.65 -1.91 -11.64
CA PHE A 19 3.05 -0.82 -10.90
C PHE A 19 2.54 0.26 -11.84
N ALA A 20 1.47 0.96 -11.42
CA ALA A 20 0.93 2.06 -12.19
C ALA A 20 1.84 3.28 -12.16
N HIS A 21 2.57 3.48 -11.06
CA HIS A 21 3.40 4.68 -10.87
C HIS A 21 4.72 4.32 -10.23
N ALA A 22 5.75 5.15 -10.54
CA ALA A 22 7.09 4.95 -9.99
C ALA A 22 7.12 5.04 -8.47
N SER A 23 6.28 5.89 -7.88
CA SER A 23 6.22 6.03 -6.42
C SER A 23 5.77 4.73 -5.74
N GLU A 24 4.89 3.98 -6.41
CA GLU A 24 4.45 2.69 -5.87
C GLU A 24 5.59 1.68 -5.91
N ARG A 25 6.36 1.67 -6.99
CA ARG A 25 7.52 0.80 -7.09
C ARG A 25 8.55 1.12 -6.00
N GLN A 26 8.78 2.40 -5.77
CA GLN A 26 9.72 2.82 -4.72
C GLN A 26 9.30 2.34 -3.35
N PHE A 27 8.00 2.40 -3.06
CA PHE A 27 7.48 1.91 -1.80
C PHE A 27 7.66 0.41 -1.67
N ALA A 28 7.35 -0.33 -2.75
CA ALA A 28 7.52 -1.78 -2.76
C ALA A 28 8.99 -2.16 -2.55
N GLN A 29 9.91 -1.43 -3.19
CA GLN A 29 11.34 -1.67 -3.02
C GLN A 29 11.78 -1.44 -1.57
N LEU A 30 11.21 -0.42 -0.93
CA LEU A 30 11.48 -0.15 0.47
C LEU A 30 11.03 -1.33 1.35
N LEU A 31 9.83 -1.83 1.10
CA LEU A 31 9.33 -2.97 1.86
C LEU A 31 10.17 -4.22 1.62
N ASP A 32 10.58 -4.46 0.37
CA ASP A 32 11.47 -5.59 0.07
C ASP A 32 12.78 -5.47 0.82
N PHE A 33 13.34 -4.27 0.86
CA PHE A 33 14.62 -4.02 1.55
C PHE A 33 14.53 -4.40 3.03
N TYR A 34 13.40 -4.09 3.67
CA TYR A 34 13.21 -4.40 5.08
C TYR A 34 12.57 -5.77 5.31
N GLY A 35 12.35 -6.53 4.25
CA GLY A 35 11.79 -7.87 4.39
C GLY A 35 10.35 -7.88 4.88
N ILE A 36 9.57 -6.87 4.53
CA ILE A 36 8.17 -6.75 4.97
C ILE A 36 7.26 -7.26 3.88
N PRO A 37 6.44 -8.27 4.16
CA PRO A 37 5.49 -8.78 3.16
C PRO A 37 4.47 -7.72 2.76
N TRP A 38 4.09 -7.75 1.48
CA TRP A 38 3.10 -6.83 0.94
C TRP A 38 2.37 -7.48 -0.23
N GLU A 39 1.16 -6.97 -0.49
CA GLU A 39 0.35 -7.35 -1.64
C GLU A 39 -0.06 -6.09 -2.36
N TYR A 40 -0.04 -6.13 -3.69
CA TYR A 40 -0.36 -4.99 -4.52
C TYR A 40 -1.80 -5.09 -5.00
N GLU A 41 -2.63 -4.09 -4.65
CA GLU A 41 -4.04 -3.99 -5.06
C GLU A 41 -4.82 -5.28 -4.83
N PRO A 42 -4.74 -5.90 -3.64
CA PRO A 42 -5.35 -7.22 -3.44
C PRO A 42 -6.87 -7.16 -3.30
N THR A 43 -7.44 -6.03 -2.90
CA THR A 43 -8.86 -5.96 -2.56
C THR A 43 -9.48 -4.66 -3.03
N SER A 44 -10.66 -4.76 -3.64
CA SER A 44 -11.47 -3.58 -4.00
C SER A 44 -12.65 -3.50 -3.06
N PHE A 45 -12.91 -2.30 -2.55
CA PHE A 45 -14.01 -2.05 -1.62
C PHE A 45 -15.05 -1.18 -2.27
N ASP A 46 -16.33 -1.55 -2.12
CA ASP A 46 -17.44 -0.72 -2.56
C ASP A 46 -17.63 0.38 -1.53
N ILE A 47 -17.54 1.64 -1.94
CA ILE A 47 -17.58 2.75 -0.99
C ILE A 47 -18.69 3.75 -1.25
N GLU A 48 -19.39 3.65 -2.37
CA GLU A 48 -20.49 4.58 -2.65
C GLU A 48 -21.53 3.90 -3.52
N TRP A 49 -22.82 4.17 -3.23
CA TRP A 49 -23.94 3.59 -3.93
C TRP A 49 -24.92 4.70 -4.35
N ASP A 50 -25.66 4.46 -5.43
CA ASP A 50 -26.73 5.35 -5.83
C ASP A 50 -28.01 5.02 -5.05
N ARG A 51 -29.10 5.69 -5.42
CA ARG A 51 -30.37 5.52 -4.70
C ARG A 51 -30.96 4.14 -4.89
N GLU A 52 -30.66 3.48 -6.02
CA GLU A 52 -31.17 2.15 -6.30
C GLU A 52 -30.33 1.06 -5.70
N GLY A 53 -29.23 1.41 -5.04
CA GLY A 53 -28.35 0.42 -4.43
C GLY A 53 -27.25 -0.09 -5.33
N ASN A 54 -27.07 0.54 -6.50
CA ASN A 54 -25.97 0.17 -7.40
C ASN A 54 -24.68 0.81 -6.94
N VAL A 55 -23.57 0.05 -7.02
CA VAL A 55 -22.26 0.57 -6.67
C VAL A 55 -21.82 1.58 -7.71
N VAL A 56 -21.55 2.81 -7.29
CA VAL A 56 -21.09 3.87 -8.19
C VAL A 56 -19.64 4.24 -7.96
N ARG A 57 -19.01 3.75 -6.88
CA ARG A 57 -17.60 4.00 -6.63
C ARG A 57 -16.97 2.86 -5.86
N ARG A 58 -15.82 2.41 -6.35
CA ARG A 58 -14.99 1.43 -5.67
C ARG A 58 -13.63 2.05 -5.38
N PHE A 59 -12.97 1.50 -4.37
CA PHE A 59 -11.63 1.95 -3.99
C PHE A 59 -10.74 0.73 -3.81
N THR A 60 -9.62 0.72 -4.53
CA THR A 60 -8.63 -0.35 -4.45
C THR A 60 -7.34 0.28 -3.91
N PRO A 61 -7.07 0.17 -2.60
CA PRO A 61 -5.81 0.69 -2.05
C PRO A 61 -4.62 0.04 -2.73
N ASP A 62 -3.53 0.79 -2.86
CA ASP A 62 -2.35 0.33 -3.59
C ASP A 62 -1.70 -0.88 -2.96
N PHE A 63 -1.58 -0.90 -1.63
CA PHE A 63 -0.85 -1.96 -0.93
C PHE A 63 -1.62 -2.44 0.30
N TYR A 64 -1.40 -3.71 0.62
CA TYR A 64 -1.79 -4.26 1.90
C TYR A 64 -0.56 -4.90 2.54
N MET A 65 -0.31 -4.57 3.81
CA MET A 65 0.78 -5.15 4.58
C MET A 65 0.20 -6.08 5.63
N PRO A 66 0.24 -7.40 5.38
CA PRO A 66 -0.43 -8.35 6.28
C PRO A 66 0.13 -8.36 7.70
N GLU A 67 1.42 -8.11 7.88
CA GLU A 67 2.01 -8.10 9.22
C GLU A 67 1.46 -6.97 10.08
N PHE A 68 0.95 -5.90 9.46
CA PHE A 68 0.42 -4.75 10.18
C PHE A 68 -1.09 -4.62 10.03
N ASP A 69 -1.70 -5.50 9.23
CA ASP A 69 -3.12 -5.41 8.91
C ASP A 69 -3.47 -4.00 8.47
N LEU A 70 -2.74 -3.50 7.47
CA LEU A 70 -2.80 -2.10 7.10
C LEU A 70 -2.78 -1.95 5.58
N TYR A 71 -3.77 -1.26 5.05
CA TYR A 71 -3.80 -0.84 3.64
C TYR A 71 -3.14 0.51 3.51
N ILE A 72 -2.41 0.69 2.42
CA ILE A 72 -1.68 1.93 2.13
C ILE A 72 -2.08 2.43 0.75
N GLU A 73 -2.41 3.71 0.67
CA GLU A 73 -2.64 4.39 -0.59
C GLU A 73 -1.54 5.40 -0.80
N ILE A 74 -0.76 5.23 -1.86
CA ILE A 74 0.39 6.10 -2.15
C ILE A 74 -0.09 7.32 -2.93
N THR A 75 0.43 8.49 -2.58
CA THR A 75 0.09 9.71 -3.31
C THR A 75 1.30 10.60 -3.49
N THR A 76 1.20 11.48 -4.49
CA THR A 76 2.19 12.51 -4.75
C THR A 76 1.75 13.79 -4.06
N LEU A 77 2.49 14.88 -4.27
CA LEU A 77 2.18 16.16 -3.65
C LEU A 77 1.12 16.96 -4.40
N ASN A 78 0.50 16.38 -5.44
CA ASN A 78 -0.57 17.05 -6.17
C ASN A 78 -1.80 17.20 -5.25
N GLN A 79 -2.17 18.43 -4.93
CA GLN A 79 -3.21 18.70 -3.94
C GLN A 79 -4.57 18.13 -4.32
N LYS A 80 -4.91 18.17 -5.61
CA LYS A 80 -6.19 17.61 -6.06
C LYS A 80 -6.24 16.10 -5.81
N LEU A 81 -5.15 15.40 -6.14
CA LEU A 81 -5.09 13.96 -5.94
C LEU A 81 -5.11 13.60 -4.46
N VAL A 82 -4.40 14.39 -3.64
CA VAL A 82 -4.38 14.17 -2.20
C VAL A 82 -5.78 14.29 -1.62
N THR A 83 -6.51 15.32 -1.99
CA THR A 83 -7.86 15.54 -1.50
C THR A 83 -8.79 14.40 -1.90
N ARG A 84 -8.69 13.96 -3.16
CA ARG A 84 -9.51 12.88 -3.68
C ARG A 84 -9.22 11.56 -2.97
N LYS A 85 -7.94 11.27 -2.76
CA LYS A 85 -7.54 10.03 -2.10
C LYS A 85 -7.93 10.03 -0.63
N ASN A 86 -7.80 11.17 0.04
CA ASN A 86 -8.23 11.28 1.44
C ASN A 86 -9.73 11.06 1.57
N ARG A 87 -10.52 11.54 0.62
CA ARG A 87 -11.97 11.32 0.62
C ARG A 87 -12.29 9.83 0.51
N LYS A 88 -11.61 9.13 -0.41
CA LYS A 88 -11.83 7.69 -0.59
C LYS A 88 -11.48 6.92 0.68
N VAL A 89 -10.37 7.27 1.31
CA VAL A 89 -9.95 6.60 2.55
C VAL A 89 -10.97 6.85 3.65
N ARG A 90 -11.48 8.08 3.74
CA ARG A 90 -12.50 8.40 4.74
C ARG A 90 -13.77 7.60 4.49
N GLN A 91 -14.22 7.51 3.23
CA GLN A 91 -15.40 6.72 2.88
C GLN A 91 -15.20 5.26 3.20
N LEU A 92 -14.00 4.74 2.96
CA LEU A 92 -13.68 3.37 3.30
C LEU A 92 -13.81 3.13 4.80
N ARG A 93 -13.26 4.04 5.61
CA ARG A 93 -13.31 3.89 7.06
C ARG A 93 -14.72 3.99 7.61
N GLU A 94 -15.55 4.81 6.98
CA GLU A 94 -16.94 4.95 7.42
C GLU A 94 -17.75 3.72 7.13
N ARG A 95 -17.47 3.08 5.98
CA ARG A 95 -18.18 1.87 5.58
C ARG A 95 -17.65 0.61 6.27
N TYR A 96 -16.34 0.55 6.45
CA TYR A 96 -15.67 -0.62 6.99
C TYR A 96 -14.77 -0.18 8.15
N PRO A 97 -15.36 0.10 9.32
CA PRO A 97 -14.58 0.68 10.43
C PRO A 97 -13.44 -0.21 10.91
N GLU A 98 -13.53 -1.52 10.65
CA GLU A 98 -12.48 -2.45 11.05
C GLU A 98 -11.28 -2.43 10.11
N ILE A 99 -11.43 -1.83 8.92
CA ILE A 99 -10.35 -1.79 7.94
C ILE A 99 -9.44 -0.60 8.22
N ARG A 100 -8.14 -0.87 8.33
CA ARG A 100 -7.16 0.18 8.54
C ARG A 100 -6.55 0.57 7.21
N CYS A 101 -6.62 1.85 6.87
CA CYS A 101 -6.08 2.35 5.61
C CYS A 101 -5.54 3.76 5.83
N LYS A 102 -4.37 4.04 5.26
CA LYS A 102 -3.72 5.35 5.38
C LYS A 102 -3.22 5.81 4.02
N VAL A 103 -3.24 7.13 3.82
CA VAL A 103 -2.63 7.76 2.66
C VAL A 103 -1.19 8.10 3.02
N PHE A 104 -0.24 7.64 2.20
CA PHE A 104 1.18 7.89 2.41
C PHE A 104 1.73 8.70 1.26
N TYR A 105 2.52 9.72 1.62
CA TYR A 105 3.34 10.46 0.66
C TYR A 105 4.71 9.81 0.59
N GLN A 106 5.41 10.08 -0.51
CA GLN A 106 6.77 9.59 -0.65
C GLN A 106 7.64 9.99 0.54
N ARG A 107 7.46 11.21 1.04
CA ARG A 107 8.21 11.70 2.20
C ARG A 107 7.88 10.94 3.48
N ASP A 108 6.73 10.27 3.51
CA ASP A 108 6.29 9.55 4.71
C ASP A 108 6.92 8.17 4.83
N TYR A 109 7.67 7.73 3.83
CA TYR A 109 8.33 6.43 3.88
C TYR A 109 9.28 6.32 5.06
N LEU A 110 9.99 7.41 5.35
CA LEU A 110 10.90 7.43 6.48
C LEU A 110 10.13 7.34 7.80
N SER A 111 8.99 8.00 7.88
CA SER A 111 8.13 7.91 9.06
C SER A 111 7.63 6.50 9.27
N LEU A 112 7.31 5.80 8.18
CA LEU A 112 6.90 4.40 8.27
C LEU A 112 8.00 3.56 8.89
N VAL A 113 9.24 3.76 8.43
CA VAL A 113 10.40 3.04 8.95
C VAL A 113 10.52 3.26 10.45
N THR A 114 10.44 4.51 10.89
CA THR A 114 10.59 4.85 12.31
C THR A 114 9.38 4.37 13.12
N LYS A 115 8.18 4.65 12.64
CA LYS A 115 6.95 4.39 13.39
C LYS A 115 6.74 2.91 13.67
N TYR A 116 7.10 2.07 12.73
CA TYR A 116 6.88 0.63 12.85
C TYR A 116 8.17 -0.12 13.19
N GLY A 117 9.24 0.59 13.51
CA GLY A 117 10.49 -0.03 13.91
C GLY A 117 11.19 -0.77 12.78
N LEU A 118 10.96 -0.36 11.54
CA LEU A 118 11.52 -1.07 10.39
C LEU A 118 13.03 -0.96 10.32
N GLU A 119 13.58 0.14 10.80
CA GLU A 119 15.02 0.32 10.79
C GLU A 119 15.73 -0.72 11.67
N ASP A 120 15.04 -1.27 12.66
CA ASP A 120 15.61 -2.32 13.50
C ASP A 120 15.78 -3.62 12.73
N ARG A 121 15.04 -3.79 11.65
CA ARG A 121 15.11 -5.01 10.85
C ARG A 121 16.38 -5.07 9.99
N SER A 122 16.95 -3.91 9.70
CA SER A 122 18.16 -3.85 8.89
C SER A 122 19.42 -4.05 9.70
N GLY A 123 19.30 -3.94 10.99
CA GLY A 123 20.44 -4.15 11.89
C GLY A 123 20.62 -5.59 12.28
#